data_7ff13f9854eefbafd3592920328e2e1c
#
_entry.id   7ff13f9854eefbafd3592920328e2e1c
#
_cell.length_a   1.000
_cell.length_b   1.000
_cell.length_c   1.000
_cell.angle_alpha   90.00
_cell.angle_beta   90.00
_cell.angle_gamma   90.00
#
_symmetry.space_group_name_H-M   'P 1'
#
loop_
_entity.id
_entity.type
_entity.pdbx_description
1 polymer ?
#
loop_
_entity_poly.entity_id
_entity_poly.type
_entity_poly.pdbx_seq_one_letter_code
_entity_poly.pdbx_strand_id
1 'polypeptide(L)'
;MPTAHQELGVFGEQKVVQKCACPKCKRSRTLVRLPTNFKCADVICDFCGYLGQVKAARVKDITKIPKAVLGAAWKPQKERMDAAIYFPLFLVLASENLKQHAIYYLAADLQKPELFRPRSPLSKNARRAGWQGFIYETDQARNSFVRLF
;
A
#
# COMPACT_ATOMS: atom_id res chain seq x y z
N MET A 1 9.82 6.64 -19.93
CA MET A 1 8.39 6.22 -19.89
C MET A 1 8.11 5.44 -18.61
N PRO A 2 7.12 5.82 -17.83
CA PRO A 2 6.73 5.03 -16.67
C PRO A 2 6.15 3.67 -17.11
N THR A 3 6.38 2.65 -16.29
CA THR A 3 5.77 1.34 -16.51
C THR A 3 4.32 1.34 -16.04
N ALA A 4 3.54 0.32 -16.46
CA ALA A 4 2.16 0.16 -16.02
C ALA A 4 2.06 0.07 -14.48
N HIS A 5 3.04 -0.56 -13.83
CA HIS A 5 3.09 -0.63 -12.35
C HIS A 5 3.33 0.75 -11.73
N GLN A 6 4.23 1.54 -12.32
CA GLN A 6 4.51 2.89 -11.85
C GLN A 6 3.28 3.80 -12.02
N GLU A 7 2.59 3.68 -13.15
CA GLU A 7 1.35 4.43 -13.40
C GLU A 7 0.27 4.06 -12.38
N LEU A 8 0.12 2.78 -12.08
CA LEU A 8 -0.85 2.30 -11.10
C LEU A 8 -0.50 2.81 -9.69
N GLY A 9 0.77 2.80 -9.32
CA GLY A 9 1.24 3.34 -8.04
C GLY A 9 0.92 4.81 -7.88
N VAL A 10 1.24 5.62 -8.89
CA VAL A 10 0.93 7.06 -8.90
C VAL A 10 -0.59 7.29 -8.82
N PHE A 11 -1.36 6.53 -9.59
CA PHE A 11 -2.82 6.59 -9.54
C PHE A 11 -3.34 6.35 -8.12
N GLY A 12 -2.86 5.28 -7.46
CA GLY A 12 -3.27 4.94 -6.10
C GLY A 12 -2.98 6.05 -5.10
N GLU A 13 -1.76 6.58 -5.11
CA GLU A 13 -1.37 7.67 -4.20
C GLU A 13 -2.19 8.93 -4.45
N GLN A 14 -2.42 9.29 -5.71
CA GLN A 14 -3.24 10.45 -6.04
C GLN A 14 -4.68 10.30 -5.55
N LYS A 15 -5.26 9.09 -5.69
CA LYS A 15 -6.65 8.85 -5.25
C LYS A 15 -6.78 8.92 -3.74
N VAL A 16 -5.81 8.40 -2.99
CA VAL A 16 -5.81 8.53 -1.53
C VAL A 16 -5.77 10.00 -1.12
N VAL A 17 -4.87 10.77 -1.71
CA VAL A 17 -4.74 12.20 -1.41
C VAL A 17 -6.03 12.96 -1.75
N GLN A 18 -6.67 12.63 -2.87
CA GLN A 18 -7.89 13.32 -3.33
C GLN A 18 -9.14 12.94 -2.54
N LYS A 19 -9.25 11.68 -2.12
CA LYS A 19 -10.52 11.12 -1.63
C LYS A 19 -10.57 10.86 -0.14
N CYS A 20 -9.42 10.78 0.54
CA CYS A 20 -9.39 10.36 1.94
C CYS A 20 -9.08 11.52 2.88
N ALA A 21 -9.81 11.56 4.00
CA ALA A 21 -9.42 12.36 5.15
C ALA A 21 -8.31 11.64 5.92
N CYS A 22 -7.55 12.38 6.74
CA CYS A 22 -6.57 11.76 7.60
C CYS A 22 -7.27 10.83 8.61
N PRO A 23 -6.88 9.54 8.69
CA PRO A 23 -7.52 8.62 9.64
C PRO A 23 -7.31 9.00 11.11
N LYS A 24 -6.24 9.74 11.42
CA LYS A 24 -5.92 10.13 12.79
C LYS A 24 -6.62 11.42 13.21
N CYS A 25 -6.35 12.53 12.54
CA CYS A 25 -6.89 13.84 12.93
C CYS A 25 -8.24 14.15 12.31
N LYS A 26 -8.70 13.33 11.36
CA LYS A 26 -10.00 13.44 10.68
C LYS A 26 -10.15 14.66 9.78
N ARG A 27 -9.09 15.45 9.60
CA ARG A 27 -9.13 16.60 8.69
C ARG A 27 -9.12 16.13 7.24
N SER A 28 -9.91 16.77 6.41
CA SER A 28 -9.92 16.53 4.97
C SER A 28 -8.85 17.38 4.27
N ARG A 29 -8.37 16.89 3.13
CA ARG A 29 -7.40 17.60 2.27
C ARG A 29 -6.06 17.89 2.94
N THR A 30 -5.66 17.07 3.90
CA THR A 30 -4.37 17.21 4.60
C THR A 30 -3.35 16.15 4.22
N LEU A 31 -3.77 15.11 3.47
CA LEU A 31 -2.84 14.08 3.01
C LEU A 31 -2.10 14.57 1.78
N VAL A 32 -0.77 14.48 1.82
CA VAL A 32 0.12 14.84 0.71
C VAL A 32 1.07 13.70 0.42
N ARG A 33 1.54 13.62 -0.82
CA ARG A 33 2.47 12.56 -1.23
C ARG A 33 3.87 12.84 -0.70
N LEU A 34 4.53 11.79 -0.20
CA LEU A 34 5.94 11.83 0.18
C LEU A 34 6.83 11.68 -1.05
N PRO A 35 8.11 12.08 -0.96
CA PRO A 35 9.08 11.80 -2.03
C PRO A 35 9.18 10.29 -2.32
N THR A 36 9.45 9.95 -3.58
CA THR A 36 9.46 8.55 -4.04
C THR A 36 10.51 7.68 -3.34
N ASN A 37 11.56 8.28 -2.81
CA ASN A 37 12.62 7.56 -2.09
C ASN A 37 12.32 7.38 -0.60
N PHE A 38 11.21 7.86 -0.09
CA PHE A 38 10.82 7.64 1.31
C PHE A 38 10.38 6.18 1.47
N LYS A 39 10.97 5.48 2.43
CA LYS A 39 10.75 4.03 2.57
C LYS A 39 9.52 3.72 3.41
N CYS A 40 8.71 2.78 2.91
CA CYS A 40 7.55 2.19 3.59
C CYS A 40 6.40 3.15 3.89
N ALA A 41 6.49 4.42 3.48
CA ALA A 41 5.39 5.36 3.59
C ALA A 41 5.30 6.16 2.29
N ASP A 42 4.09 6.45 1.85
CA ASP A 42 3.82 7.10 0.56
C ASP A 42 3.09 8.43 0.73
N VAL A 43 2.38 8.60 1.84
CA VAL A 43 1.63 9.82 2.13
C VAL A 43 1.84 10.23 3.59
N ILE A 44 1.73 11.54 3.82
CA ILE A 44 1.79 12.13 5.16
C ILE A 44 0.63 13.11 5.30
N CYS A 45 0.08 13.20 6.50
CA CYS A 45 -0.84 14.29 6.84
C CYS A 45 -0.02 15.53 7.21
N ASP A 46 -0.17 16.60 6.46
CA ASP A 46 0.60 17.83 6.68
C ASP A 46 0.16 18.59 7.93
N PHE A 47 -0.96 18.20 8.54
CA PHE A 47 -1.43 18.78 9.80
C PHE A 47 -0.90 18.03 11.03
N CYS A 48 -1.06 16.70 11.07
CA CYS A 48 -0.73 15.92 12.27
C CYS A 48 0.48 15.00 12.12
N GLY A 49 1.06 14.90 10.92
CA GLY A 49 2.23 14.05 10.67
C GLY A 49 1.94 12.56 10.51
N TYR A 50 0.65 12.16 10.43
CA TYR A 50 0.28 10.77 10.26
C TYR A 50 0.83 10.22 8.94
N LEU A 51 1.54 9.08 9.01
CA LEU A 51 2.15 8.44 7.84
C LEU A 51 1.33 7.24 7.40
N GLY A 52 1.18 7.06 6.10
CA GLY A 52 0.48 5.91 5.55
C GLY A 52 1.19 5.35 4.32
N GLN A 53 1.02 4.05 4.12
CA GLN A 53 1.48 3.34 2.93
C GLN A 53 0.32 3.15 1.97
N VAL A 54 0.58 3.27 0.67
CA VAL A 54 -0.43 3.07 -0.36
C VAL A 54 -0.01 1.92 -1.26
N LYS A 55 -0.92 0.98 -1.48
CA LYS A 55 -0.77 -0.07 -2.49
C LYS A 55 -1.97 -0.03 -3.42
N ALA A 56 -1.72 -0.20 -4.70
CA ALA A 56 -2.77 -0.25 -5.70
C ALA A 56 -2.71 -1.56 -6.47
N ALA A 57 -3.87 -2.09 -6.82
CA ALA A 57 -3.98 -3.31 -7.62
C ALA A 57 -5.13 -3.16 -8.62
N ARG A 58 -4.91 -3.67 -9.85
CA ARG A 58 -6.00 -3.82 -10.83
C ARG A 58 -6.78 -5.07 -10.50
N VAL A 59 -8.10 -4.95 -10.48
CA VAL A 59 -9.00 -6.06 -10.14
C VAL A 59 -10.20 -6.04 -11.08
N LYS A 60 -10.88 -7.17 -11.18
CA LYS A 60 -12.14 -7.27 -11.94
C LYS A 60 -13.31 -6.68 -11.16
N ASP A 61 -13.29 -6.79 -9.84
CA ASP A 61 -14.38 -6.34 -8.97
C ASP A 61 -13.79 -5.52 -7.81
N ILE A 62 -13.98 -4.21 -7.84
CA ILE A 62 -13.45 -3.30 -6.83
C ILE A 62 -14.14 -3.43 -5.48
N THR A 63 -15.25 -4.17 -5.40
CA THR A 63 -15.98 -4.39 -4.13
C THR A 63 -15.42 -5.56 -3.34
N LYS A 64 -14.47 -6.32 -3.92
CA LYS A 64 -13.89 -7.51 -3.31
C LYS A 64 -12.39 -7.35 -3.16
N ILE A 65 -11.89 -7.46 -1.94
CA ILE A 65 -10.45 -7.46 -1.69
C ILE A 65 -9.89 -8.80 -2.17
N PRO A 66 -8.88 -8.80 -3.06
CA PRO A 66 -8.23 -10.05 -3.48
C PRO A 66 -7.54 -10.72 -2.30
N LYS A 67 -7.27 -12.01 -2.40
CA LYS A 67 -6.65 -12.80 -1.31
C LYS A 67 -5.23 -12.34 -1.01
N ALA A 68 -4.55 -11.79 -1.99
CA ALA A 68 -3.18 -11.31 -1.86
C ALA A 68 -2.92 -10.19 -2.84
N VAL A 69 -2.04 -9.26 -2.50
CA VAL A 69 -1.57 -8.20 -3.40
C VAL A 69 -0.05 -8.09 -3.28
N LEU A 70 0.58 -7.66 -4.37
CA LEU A 70 2.04 -7.46 -4.37
C LEU A 70 2.39 -6.32 -3.43
N GLY A 71 3.41 -6.57 -2.59
CA GLY A 71 4.00 -5.55 -1.77
C GLY A 71 5.15 -4.85 -2.49
N ALA A 72 6.13 -4.41 -1.71
CA ALA A 72 7.33 -3.73 -2.20
C ALA A 72 8.57 -4.51 -1.76
N ALA A 73 9.70 -3.82 -1.55
CA ALA A 73 10.94 -4.45 -1.11
C ALA A 73 10.78 -5.06 0.29
N TRP A 74 11.23 -6.28 0.43
CA TRP A 74 11.11 -7.04 1.68
C TRP A 74 12.01 -6.49 2.79
N LYS A 75 13.28 -6.19 2.46
CA LYS A 75 14.26 -5.79 3.47
C LYS A 75 13.81 -4.56 4.30
N PRO A 76 13.41 -3.44 3.69
CA PRO A 76 12.92 -2.30 4.46
C PRO A 76 11.68 -2.63 5.29
N GLN A 77 10.78 -3.47 4.76
CA GLN A 77 9.58 -3.89 5.48
C GLN A 77 9.93 -4.74 6.69
N LYS A 78 10.83 -5.73 6.51
CA LYS A 78 11.26 -6.60 7.59
C LYS A 78 11.96 -5.83 8.70
N GLU A 79 12.83 -4.88 8.35
CA GLU A 79 13.53 -4.04 9.33
C GLU A 79 12.55 -3.30 10.24
N ARG A 80 11.46 -2.77 9.67
CA ARG A 80 10.44 -2.07 10.44
C ARG A 80 9.62 -3.03 11.29
N MET A 81 9.25 -4.17 10.75
CA MET A 81 8.55 -5.21 11.51
C MET A 81 9.39 -5.70 12.70
N ASP A 82 10.69 -5.89 12.51
CA ASP A 82 11.60 -6.29 13.58
C ASP A 82 11.68 -5.22 14.68
N ALA A 83 11.44 -3.96 14.34
CA ALA A 83 11.35 -2.85 15.28
C ALA A 83 9.92 -2.59 15.78
N ALA A 84 8.98 -3.48 15.47
CA ALA A 84 7.55 -3.36 15.81
C ALA A 84 6.90 -2.10 15.20
N ILE A 85 7.35 -1.70 14.01
CA ILE A 85 6.81 -0.56 13.28
C ILE A 85 5.96 -1.06 12.11
N TYR A 86 4.68 -0.69 12.11
CA TYR A 86 3.75 -0.94 11.00
C TYR A 86 3.15 0.39 10.57
N PHE A 87 3.13 0.62 9.26
CA PHE A 87 2.44 1.78 8.71
C PHE A 87 1.02 1.42 8.31
N PRO A 88 0.03 2.28 8.60
CA PRO A 88 -1.32 2.05 8.10
C PRO A 88 -1.32 1.89 6.59
N LEU A 89 -2.19 1.03 6.09
CA LEU A 89 -2.23 0.68 4.67
C LEU A 89 -3.52 1.21 4.03
N PHE A 90 -3.36 1.99 2.97
CA PHE A 90 -4.44 2.32 2.05
C PHE A 90 -4.31 1.39 0.84
N LEU A 91 -5.31 0.56 0.62
CA LEU A 91 -5.36 -0.36 -0.52
C LEU A 91 -6.35 0.19 -1.55
N VAL A 92 -5.82 0.59 -2.70
CA VAL A 92 -6.62 1.12 -3.81
C VAL A 92 -6.86 -0.01 -4.81
N LEU A 93 -8.10 -0.40 -4.97
CA LEU A 93 -8.50 -1.36 -5.98
C LEU A 93 -9.07 -0.60 -7.17
N ALA A 94 -8.50 -0.84 -8.35
CA ALA A 94 -8.87 -0.12 -9.56
C ALA A 94 -9.33 -1.10 -10.64
N SER A 95 -10.29 -0.66 -11.47
CA SER A 95 -10.68 -1.41 -12.66
C SER A 95 -9.52 -1.41 -13.67
N GLU A 96 -9.56 -2.32 -14.65
CA GLU A 96 -8.50 -2.46 -15.65
C GLU A 96 -8.20 -1.15 -16.39
N ASN A 97 -9.23 -0.36 -16.67
CA ASN A 97 -9.10 0.91 -17.38
C ASN A 97 -8.92 2.12 -16.44
N LEU A 98 -8.81 1.89 -15.14
CA LEU A 98 -8.65 2.91 -14.08
C LEU A 98 -9.84 3.89 -13.99
N LYS A 99 -10.98 3.58 -14.59
CA LYS A 99 -12.17 4.45 -14.52
C LYS A 99 -12.95 4.32 -13.22
N GLN A 100 -12.85 3.15 -12.57
CA GLN A 100 -13.50 2.91 -11.28
C GLN A 100 -12.45 2.50 -10.27
N HIS A 101 -12.65 2.89 -9.02
CA HIS A 101 -11.77 2.49 -7.94
C HIS A 101 -12.50 2.50 -6.60
N ALA A 102 -11.94 1.76 -5.67
CA ALA A 102 -12.36 1.76 -4.26
C ALA A 102 -11.10 1.85 -3.40
N ILE A 103 -11.22 2.44 -2.22
CA ILE A 103 -10.11 2.58 -1.28
C ILE A 103 -10.50 1.89 0.02
N TYR A 104 -9.65 0.96 0.45
CA TYR A 104 -9.78 0.24 1.71
C TYR A 104 -8.62 0.62 2.62
N TYR A 105 -8.87 0.59 3.90
CA TYR A 105 -7.91 1.02 4.92
C TYR A 105 -7.71 -0.07 5.96
N LEU A 106 -6.45 -0.32 6.31
CA LEU A 106 -6.07 -1.24 7.38
C LEU A 106 -5.17 -0.49 8.36
N ALA A 107 -5.66 -0.30 9.58
CA ALA A 107 -4.93 0.40 10.63
C ALA A 107 -3.65 -0.37 11.02
N ALA A 108 -2.64 0.35 11.48
CA ALA A 108 -1.36 -0.23 11.84
C ALA A 108 -1.47 -1.26 12.97
N ASP A 109 -2.29 -0.99 13.97
CA ASP A 109 -2.48 -1.86 15.13
C ASP A 109 -3.24 -3.16 14.81
N LEU A 110 -3.84 -3.26 13.64
CA LEU A 110 -4.51 -4.47 13.16
C LEU A 110 -3.60 -5.32 12.25
N GLN A 111 -2.38 -4.88 12.02
CA GLN A 111 -1.42 -5.59 11.19
C GLN A 111 -0.57 -6.52 12.05
N LYS A 112 -0.32 -7.72 11.54
CA LYS A 112 0.48 -8.77 12.19
C LYS A 112 1.52 -9.31 11.20
N PRO A 113 2.59 -9.95 11.68
CA PRO A 113 3.60 -10.51 10.77
C PRO A 113 3.03 -11.43 9.69
N GLU A 114 1.95 -12.16 9.98
CA GLU A 114 1.31 -13.11 9.04
C GLU A 114 0.70 -12.41 7.81
N LEU A 115 0.48 -11.10 7.88
CA LEU A 115 0.03 -10.32 6.73
C LEU A 115 1.11 -10.24 5.64
N PHE A 116 2.37 -10.41 6.01
CA PHE A 116 3.52 -10.18 5.11
C PHE A 116 4.21 -11.50 4.78
N ARG A 117 4.22 -11.87 3.49
CA ARG A 117 4.91 -13.08 3.03
C ARG A 117 6.06 -12.69 2.11
N PRO A 118 7.33 -12.99 2.50
CA PRO A 118 8.46 -12.70 1.61
C PRO A 118 8.41 -13.59 0.38
N ARG A 119 8.80 -13.02 -0.77
CA ARG A 119 8.98 -13.76 -2.01
C ARG A 119 10.42 -14.25 -2.09
N SER A 120 10.66 -15.19 -3.02
CA SER A 120 12.03 -15.60 -3.32
C SER A 120 12.79 -14.45 -3.98
N PRO A 121 14.09 -14.25 -3.65
CA PRO A 121 14.91 -13.25 -4.35
C PRO A 121 14.98 -13.54 -5.84
N LEU A 122 15.11 -12.50 -6.65
CA LEU A 122 15.30 -12.64 -8.08
C LEU A 122 16.62 -13.35 -8.37
N SER A 123 16.64 -14.16 -9.45
CA SER A 123 17.81 -14.95 -9.82
C SER A 123 19.01 -14.07 -10.18
N LYS A 124 20.21 -14.68 -10.19
CA LYS A 124 21.45 -13.99 -10.57
C LYS A 124 21.41 -13.44 -11.99
N ASN A 125 20.58 -14.03 -12.86
CA ASN A 125 20.45 -13.62 -14.25
C ASN A 125 19.39 -12.54 -14.46
N ALA A 126 18.64 -12.19 -13.43
CA ALA A 126 17.64 -11.14 -13.51
C ALA A 126 18.28 -9.75 -13.51
N ARG A 127 17.62 -8.78 -14.14
CA ARG A 127 18.08 -7.39 -14.21
C ARG A 127 18.34 -6.79 -12.82
N ARG A 128 17.52 -7.18 -11.82
CA ARG A 128 17.65 -6.75 -10.43
C ARG A 128 17.98 -7.97 -9.57
N ALA A 129 19.10 -8.62 -9.89
CA ALA A 129 19.53 -9.83 -9.21
C ALA A 129 19.56 -9.65 -7.70
N GLY A 130 19.03 -10.63 -6.97
CA GLY A 130 18.98 -10.62 -5.51
C GLY A 130 17.88 -9.75 -4.91
N TRP A 131 17.16 -8.93 -5.70
CA TRP A 131 16.07 -8.15 -5.18
C TRP A 131 14.95 -9.08 -4.70
N GLN A 132 14.44 -8.80 -3.50
CA GLN A 132 13.38 -9.60 -2.88
C GLN A 132 12.21 -8.69 -2.54
N GLY A 133 11.03 -9.06 -3.05
CA GLY A 133 9.79 -8.42 -2.71
C GLY A 133 9.02 -9.20 -1.66
N PHE A 134 7.82 -8.75 -1.35
CA PHE A 134 6.90 -9.47 -0.49
C PHE A 134 5.47 -9.36 -1.02
N ILE A 135 4.59 -10.16 -0.43
CA ILE A 135 3.16 -10.17 -0.74
C ILE A 135 2.39 -9.85 0.53
N TYR A 136 1.40 -8.97 0.41
CA TYR A 136 0.40 -8.82 1.45
C TYR A 136 -0.61 -9.95 1.34
N GLU A 137 -0.67 -10.81 2.36
CA GLU A 137 -1.69 -11.84 2.49
C GLU A 137 -2.97 -11.20 3.03
N THR A 138 -3.64 -10.44 2.20
CA THR A 138 -4.81 -9.64 2.58
C THR A 138 -5.93 -10.47 3.18
N ASP A 139 -6.01 -11.75 2.80
CA ASP A 139 -6.97 -12.67 3.36
C ASP A 139 -6.81 -12.86 4.88
N GLN A 140 -5.59 -12.71 5.40
CA GLN A 140 -5.29 -12.81 6.84
C GLN A 140 -5.91 -11.65 7.64
N ALA A 141 -6.24 -10.54 6.99
CA ALA A 141 -6.78 -9.34 7.64
C ALA A 141 -8.09 -8.88 6.99
N ARG A 142 -8.76 -9.77 6.23
CA ARG A 142 -9.92 -9.41 5.42
C ARG A 142 -10.98 -8.65 6.19
N ASN A 143 -11.33 -9.09 7.38
CA ASN A 143 -12.38 -8.49 8.20
C ASN A 143 -11.94 -7.23 8.94
N SER A 144 -10.66 -6.89 8.87
CA SER A 144 -10.10 -5.70 9.52
C SER A 144 -10.00 -4.49 8.57
N PHE A 145 -10.16 -4.72 7.27
CA PHE A 145 -10.20 -3.63 6.29
C PHE A 145 -11.51 -2.86 6.39
N VAL A 146 -11.42 -1.54 6.28
CA VAL A 146 -12.58 -0.64 6.24
C VAL A 146 -12.59 0.07 4.90
N ARG A 147 -13.73 0.10 4.23
CA ARG A 147 -13.85 0.83 2.97
C ARG A 147 -14.01 2.32 3.25
N LEU A 148 -13.13 3.14 2.68
CA LEU A 148 -13.17 4.60 2.81
C LEU A 148 -13.85 5.27 1.63
N PHE A 149 -13.76 4.64 0.45
CA PHE A 149 -14.32 5.23 -0.77
C PHE A 149 -14.94 4.18 -1.68
#